data_ae8bee634c122f8f562fa6c68ad4b493
#
_entry.id   ae8bee634c122f8f562fa6c68ad4b493
#
_cell.length_a   1.000
_cell.length_b   1.000
_cell.length_c   1.000
_cell.angle_alpha   90.00
_cell.angle_beta   90.00
_cell.angle_gamma   90.00
#
_symmetry.space_group_name_H-M   'P 1'
#
loop_
_entity.id
_entity.type
_entity.pdbx_description
1 polymer ?
#
loop_
_entity_poly.entity_id
_entity_poly.type
_entity_poly.pdbx_seq_one_letter_code
_entity_poly.pdbx_strand_id
1 'polypeptide(L)'
;MVPLTPELSKLFKSIVDQDRAPVVVCDIMHIVVYMNPAAIEAYKDDGGAKIIGTHIFDCHSERSNEMIRKVVDWFAADKGNNSIHTFYNNRQNKDVYMVALRDDDGELIGYYEKHEYRNKDDTPFYEF
;
A
#
# COMPACT_ATOMS: atom_id res chain seq x y z
N MET A 1 2.28 24.86 2.67
CA MET A 1 2.87 23.58 2.22
C MET A 1 4.23 23.39 2.84
N VAL A 2 4.50 22.20 3.37
CA VAL A 2 5.80 21.84 3.95
C VAL A 2 6.69 21.26 2.85
N PRO A 3 7.87 21.85 2.58
CA PRO A 3 8.75 21.29 1.55
C PRO A 3 9.31 19.94 1.98
N LEU A 4 9.45 19.02 1.02
CA LEU A 4 10.02 17.70 1.25
C LEU A 4 11.55 17.83 1.21
N THR A 5 12.18 17.71 2.37
CA THR A 5 13.65 17.70 2.49
C THR A 5 14.16 16.26 2.48
N PRO A 6 15.47 16.03 2.23
CA PRO A 6 16.05 14.68 2.35
C PRO A 6 15.82 14.06 3.75
N GLU A 7 15.89 14.86 4.81
CA GLU A 7 15.64 14.41 6.17
C GLU A 7 14.19 13.99 6.36
N LEU A 8 13.24 14.78 5.85
CA LEU A 8 11.81 14.46 5.93
C LEU A 8 11.48 13.22 5.11
N SER A 9 12.10 13.05 3.95
CA SER A 9 11.93 11.85 3.12
C SER A 9 12.37 10.59 3.86
N LYS A 10 13.48 10.66 4.61
CA LYS A 10 13.95 9.54 5.44
C LYS A 10 12.96 9.19 6.55
N LEU A 11 12.38 10.20 7.17
CA LEU A 11 11.36 9.99 8.21
C LEU A 11 10.13 9.30 7.62
N PHE A 12 9.64 9.75 6.48
CA PHE A 12 8.48 9.14 5.82
C PHE A 12 8.77 7.70 5.40
N LYS A 13 9.95 7.45 4.84
CA LYS A 13 10.36 6.09 4.48
C LYS A 13 10.37 5.19 5.72
N SER A 14 10.92 5.69 6.82
CA SER A 14 10.97 4.93 8.07
C SER A 14 9.58 4.64 8.63
N ILE A 15 8.63 5.58 8.54
CA ILE A 15 7.24 5.35 8.95
C ILE A 15 6.66 4.15 8.19
N VAL A 16 6.86 4.09 6.89
CA VAL A 16 6.38 2.99 6.06
C VAL A 16 7.12 1.69 6.38
N ASP A 17 8.45 1.75 6.55
CA ASP A 17 9.28 0.58 6.81
C ASP A 17 9.02 -0.05 8.19
N GLN A 18 8.64 0.75 9.17
CA GLN A 18 8.34 0.27 10.53
C GLN A 18 6.94 -0.31 10.66
N ASP A 19 6.08 -0.14 9.68
CA ASP A 19 4.77 -0.79 9.69
C ASP A 19 4.98 -2.30 9.61
N ARG A 20 4.45 -3.02 10.58
CA ARG A 20 4.54 -4.49 10.61
C ARG A 20 3.64 -5.18 9.60
N ALA A 21 2.69 -4.44 9.02
CA ALA A 21 1.83 -4.93 7.96
C ALA A 21 2.44 -4.61 6.58
N PRO A 22 2.17 -5.43 5.56
CA PRO A 22 2.65 -5.16 4.21
C PRO A 22 2.13 -3.83 3.67
N VAL A 23 3.04 -3.07 3.04
CA VAL A 23 2.72 -1.86 2.28
C VAL A 23 3.36 -1.99 0.90
N VAL A 24 2.53 -1.94 -0.14
CA VAL A 24 2.97 -2.01 -1.54
C VAL A 24 2.50 -0.73 -2.23
N VAL A 25 3.42 0.02 -2.81
CA VAL A 25 3.15 1.32 -3.43
C VAL A 25 3.29 1.22 -4.93
N CYS A 26 2.28 1.70 -5.67
CA CYS A 26 2.29 1.75 -7.13
C CYS A 26 2.16 3.20 -7.60
N ASP A 27 2.79 3.50 -8.74
CA ASP A 27 2.56 4.76 -9.44
C ASP A 27 1.28 4.69 -10.28
N ILE A 28 0.95 5.79 -10.98
CA ILE A 28 -0.26 5.87 -11.80
C ILE A 28 -0.22 4.94 -13.03
N MET A 29 0.97 4.44 -13.41
CA MET A 29 1.16 3.48 -14.49
C MET A 29 1.08 2.04 -14.00
N HIS A 30 0.70 1.83 -12.75
CA HIS A 30 0.60 0.52 -12.10
C HIS A 30 1.94 -0.21 -11.92
N ILE A 31 3.03 0.55 -11.88
CA ILE A 31 4.34 -0.03 -11.59
C ILE A 31 4.54 -0.01 -10.08
N VAL A 32 4.96 -1.14 -9.52
CA VAL A 32 5.32 -1.25 -8.11
C VAL A 32 6.61 -0.46 -7.91
N VAL A 33 6.54 0.65 -7.19
CA VAL A 33 7.68 1.54 -6.96
C VAL A 33 8.31 1.36 -5.58
N TYR A 34 7.57 0.79 -4.63
CA TYR A 34 8.11 0.52 -3.30
C TYR A 34 7.34 -0.59 -2.60
N MET A 35 8.07 -1.35 -1.77
CA MET A 35 7.52 -2.34 -0.84
C MET A 35 8.28 -2.18 0.47
N ASN A 36 7.55 -2.12 1.59
CA ASN A 36 8.22 -2.12 2.88
C ASN A 36 8.76 -3.52 3.23
N PRO A 37 9.63 -3.64 4.25
CA PRO A 37 10.18 -4.95 4.64
C PRO A 37 9.11 -6.01 4.92
N ALA A 38 7.99 -5.64 5.55
CA ALA A 38 6.90 -6.59 5.80
C ALA A 38 6.29 -7.13 4.51
N ALA A 39 6.15 -6.28 3.48
CA ALA A 39 5.63 -6.72 2.17
C ALA A 39 6.63 -7.64 1.45
N ILE A 40 7.91 -7.32 1.49
CA ILE A 40 8.95 -8.15 0.89
C ILE A 40 8.92 -9.55 1.50
N GLU A 41 8.80 -9.65 2.81
CA GLU A 41 8.71 -10.93 3.51
C GLU A 41 7.40 -11.66 3.19
N ALA A 42 6.26 -10.95 3.18
CA ALA A 42 4.96 -11.54 2.89
C ALA A 42 4.89 -12.14 1.49
N TYR A 43 5.55 -11.53 0.53
CA TYR A 43 5.53 -11.95 -0.88
C TYR A 43 6.85 -12.60 -1.34
N LYS A 44 7.64 -13.11 -0.41
CA LYS A 44 8.95 -13.72 -0.73
C LYS A 44 8.86 -14.88 -1.71
N ASP A 45 7.78 -15.66 -1.67
CA ASP A 45 7.56 -16.79 -2.57
C ASP A 45 7.15 -16.35 -3.98
N ASP A 46 6.74 -15.10 -4.14
CA ASP A 46 6.31 -14.51 -5.42
C ASP A 46 7.36 -13.56 -6.00
N GLY A 47 8.54 -13.52 -5.43
CA GLY A 47 9.65 -12.69 -5.91
C GLY A 47 10.21 -11.71 -4.90
N GLY A 48 9.47 -11.40 -3.82
CA GLY A 48 9.93 -10.48 -2.78
C GLY A 48 10.32 -9.12 -3.37
N ALA A 49 11.53 -8.65 -3.06
CA ALA A 49 12.03 -7.35 -3.53
C ALA A 49 12.09 -7.22 -5.06
N LYS A 50 12.13 -8.35 -5.79
CA LYS A 50 12.16 -8.33 -7.26
C LYS A 50 10.82 -7.87 -7.88
N ILE A 51 9.76 -7.83 -7.09
CA ILE A 51 8.46 -7.31 -7.53
C ILE A 51 8.56 -5.80 -7.79
N ILE A 52 9.44 -5.09 -7.07
CA ILE A 52 9.66 -3.66 -7.29
C ILE A 52 10.15 -3.44 -8.71
N GLY A 53 9.49 -2.54 -9.44
CA GLY A 53 9.78 -2.26 -10.84
C GLY A 53 8.91 -3.04 -11.83
N THR A 54 8.12 -4.00 -11.37
CA THR A 54 7.21 -4.76 -12.22
C THR A 54 5.82 -4.11 -12.29
N HIS A 55 5.07 -4.45 -13.32
CA HIS A 55 3.68 -4.03 -13.44
C HIS A 55 2.82 -4.87 -12.52
N ILE A 56 1.99 -4.24 -11.69
CA ILE A 56 1.19 -4.95 -10.67
C ILE A 56 0.25 -5.98 -11.29
N PHE A 57 -0.22 -5.77 -12.52
CA PHE A 57 -1.12 -6.70 -13.21
C PHE A 57 -0.44 -8.01 -13.61
N ASP A 58 0.90 -8.04 -13.66
CA ASP A 58 1.64 -9.27 -13.98
C ASP A 58 1.64 -10.27 -12.81
N CYS A 59 1.32 -9.81 -11.60
CA CYS A 59 1.35 -10.62 -10.38
C CYS A 59 -0.04 -11.08 -9.91
N HIS A 60 -1.10 -10.70 -10.62
CA HIS A 60 -2.47 -10.91 -10.17
C HIS A 60 -3.30 -11.63 -11.23
N SER A 61 -4.40 -12.26 -10.80
CA SER A 61 -5.40 -12.81 -11.70
C SER A 61 -6.10 -11.68 -12.48
N GLU A 62 -6.72 -12.01 -13.60
CA GLU A 62 -7.49 -11.03 -14.38
C GLU A 62 -8.62 -10.42 -13.55
N ARG A 63 -9.25 -11.21 -12.69
CA ARG A 63 -10.30 -10.72 -11.78
C ARG A 63 -9.77 -9.66 -10.81
N SER A 64 -8.58 -9.89 -10.24
CA SER A 64 -7.93 -8.92 -9.35
C SER A 64 -7.50 -7.68 -10.10
N ASN A 65 -6.99 -7.84 -11.33
CA ASN A 65 -6.60 -6.72 -12.17
C ASN A 65 -7.79 -5.83 -12.52
N GLU A 66 -8.93 -6.42 -12.83
CA GLU A 66 -10.15 -5.67 -13.11
C GLU A 66 -10.62 -4.88 -11.88
N MET A 67 -10.55 -5.47 -10.70
CA MET A 67 -10.88 -4.79 -9.45
C MET A 67 -9.95 -3.59 -9.23
N ILE A 68 -8.65 -3.75 -9.43
CA ILE A 68 -7.67 -2.66 -9.30
C ILE A 68 -8.00 -1.52 -10.27
N ARG A 69 -8.29 -1.84 -11.55
CA ARG A 69 -8.67 -0.82 -12.55
C ARG A 69 -9.89 -0.04 -12.11
N LYS A 70 -10.91 -0.71 -11.62
CA LYS A 70 -12.15 -0.07 -11.17
C LYS A 70 -11.91 0.85 -9.97
N VAL A 71 -11.08 0.42 -9.04
CA VAL A 71 -10.75 1.22 -7.86
C VAL A 71 -9.96 2.47 -8.26
N VAL A 72 -8.97 2.33 -9.12
CA VAL A 72 -8.18 3.47 -9.61
C VAL A 72 -9.05 4.45 -10.39
N ASP A 73 -9.97 3.96 -11.22
CA ASP A 73 -10.95 4.82 -11.92
C ASP A 73 -11.84 5.57 -10.93
N TRP A 74 -12.23 4.93 -9.85
CA TRP A 74 -13.02 5.57 -8.80
C TRP A 74 -12.21 6.66 -8.07
N PHE A 75 -10.92 6.43 -7.80
CA PHE A 75 -10.04 7.45 -7.26
C PHE A 75 -9.94 8.66 -8.21
N ALA A 76 -9.82 8.38 -9.51
CA ALA A 76 -9.68 9.43 -10.53
C ALA A 76 -10.96 10.23 -10.73
N ALA A 77 -12.12 9.66 -10.43
CA ALA A 77 -13.41 10.28 -10.68
C ALA A 77 -13.72 11.44 -9.72
N ASP A 78 -13.17 11.42 -8.51
CA ASP A 78 -13.42 12.45 -7.50
C ASP A 78 -12.25 12.52 -6.52
N LYS A 79 -11.79 13.74 -6.23
CA LYS A 79 -10.68 13.98 -5.29
C LYS A 79 -11.00 13.57 -3.85
N GLY A 80 -12.26 13.36 -3.52
CA GLY A 80 -12.70 12.86 -2.22
C GLY A 80 -12.67 11.34 -2.07
N ASN A 81 -12.44 10.62 -3.18
CA ASN A 81 -12.38 9.15 -3.20
C ASN A 81 -10.94 8.70 -2.90
N ASN A 82 -10.63 8.38 -1.65
CA ASN A 82 -9.24 8.19 -1.22
C ASN A 82 -8.95 6.86 -0.52
N SER A 83 -9.96 6.12 -0.11
CA SER A 83 -9.74 4.82 0.55
C SER A 83 -10.94 3.92 0.33
N ILE A 84 -10.68 2.65 0.07
CA ILE A 84 -11.73 1.65 -0.10
C ILE A 84 -11.26 0.31 0.46
N HIS A 85 -12.17 -0.38 1.15
CA HIS A 85 -11.95 -1.73 1.66
C HIS A 85 -12.13 -2.71 0.50
N THR A 86 -11.06 -3.41 0.10
CA THR A 86 -11.07 -4.27 -1.08
C THR A 86 -11.19 -5.76 -0.74
N PHE A 87 -10.72 -6.18 0.44
CA PHE A 87 -10.64 -7.60 0.73
C PHE A 87 -10.50 -7.84 2.23
N TYR A 88 -11.07 -8.96 2.70
CA TYR A 88 -10.82 -9.48 4.03
C TYR A 88 -10.06 -10.80 3.90
N ASN A 89 -8.86 -10.88 4.47
CA ASN A 89 -8.07 -12.10 4.51
C ASN A 89 -8.46 -12.92 5.73
N ASN A 90 -9.24 -13.99 5.50
CA ASN A 90 -9.74 -14.85 6.57
C ASN A 90 -8.62 -15.62 7.28
N ARG A 91 -7.59 -16.04 6.53
CA ARG A 91 -6.49 -16.85 7.09
C ARG A 91 -5.68 -16.05 8.11
N GLN A 92 -5.43 -14.79 7.82
CA GLN A 92 -4.61 -13.89 8.64
C GLN A 92 -5.44 -12.92 9.46
N ASN A 93 -6.77 -12.97 9.33
CA ASN A 93 -7.71 -12.09 10.03
C ASN A 93 -7.33 -10.61 9.87
N LYS A 94 -7.21 -10.18 8.62
CA LYS A 94 -6.84 -8.80 8.32
C LYS A 94 -7.66 -8.23 7.20
N ASP A 95 -7.91 -6.94 7.27
CA ASP A 95 -8.54 -6.16 6.22
C ASP A 95 -7.48 -5.61 5.26
N VAL A 96 -7.82 -5.55 3.99
CA VAL A 96 -6.98 -4.98 2.94
C VAL A 96 -7.71 -3.79 2.34
N TYR A 97 -7.00 -2.68 2.20
CA TYR A 97 -7.51 -1.44 1.64
C TYR A 97 -6.64 -0.99 0.50
N MET A 98 -7.23 -0.31 -0.47
CA MET A 98 -6.48 0.52 -1.41
C MET A 98 -6.67 1.98 -1.05
N VAL A 99 -5.59 2.74 -1.08
CA VAL A 99 -5.56 4.14 -0.70
C VAL A 99 -4.94 4.96 -1.82
N ALA A 100 -5.62 6.03 -2.22
CA ALA A 100 -5.12 6.94 -3.25
C ALA A 100 -3.95 7.77 -2.71
N LEU A 101 -2.97 8.01 -3.55
CA LEU A 101 -1.88 8.93 -3.28
C LEU A 101 -2.03 10.14 -4.20
N ARG A 102 -1.98 11.33 -3.63
CA ARG A 102 -2.23 12.58 -4.36
C ARG A 102 -1.13 13.59 -4.09
N ASP A 103 -0.90 14.44 -5.07
CA ASP A 103 -0.02 15.60 -4.89
C ASP A 103 -0.77 16.72 -4.14
N ASP A 104 -0.10 17.85 -3.97
CA ASP A 104 -0.66 18.99 -3.22
C ASP A 104 -1.88 19.63 -3.88
N ASP A 105 -2.06 19.42 -5.18
CA ASP A 105 -3.22 19.91 -5.93
C ASP A 105 -4.38 18.89 -5.92
N GLY A 106 -4.19 17.75 -5.27
CA GLY A 106 -5.17 16.68 -5.21
C GLY A 106 -5.18 15.76 -6.43
N GLU A 107 -4.22 15.91 -7.33
CA GLU A 107 -4.11 15.04 -8.50
C GLU A 107 -3.63 13.65 -8.07
N LEU A 108 -4.21 12.60 -8.65
CA LEU A 108 -3.85 11.22 -8.38
C LEU A 108 -2.46 10.94 -8.96
N ILE A 109 -1.51 10.53 -8.10
CA ILE A 109 -0.14 10.22 -8.52
C ILE A 109 0.22 8.76 -8.32
N GLY A 110 -0.63 8.01 -7.64
CA GLY A 110 -0.42 6.59 -7.38
C GLY A 110 -1.40 6.08 -6.36
N TYR A 111 -1.12 4.91 -5.83
CA TYR A 111 -1.94 4.30 -4.80
C TYR A 111 -1.11 3.27 -4.03
N TYR A 112 -1.60 2.85 -2.87
CA TYR A 112 -0.94 1.76 -2.17
C TYR A 112 -1.95 0.81 -1.55
N GLU A 113 -1.51 -0.40 -1.31
CA GLU A 113 -2.23 -1.42 -0.59
C GLU A 113 -1.83 -1.37 0.87
N LYS A 114 -2.82 -1.30 1.75
CA LYS A 114 -2.66 -1.21 3.20
C LYS A 114 -3.37 -2.39 3.85
N HIS A 115 -2.75 -2.95 4.87
CA HIS A 115 -3.33 -4.05 5.64
C HIS A 115 -3.55 -3.63 7.09
N GLU A 116 -4.66 -4.07 7.69
CA GLU A 116 -4.95 -3.83 9.09
C GLU A 116 -5.38 -5.16 9.74
N TYR A 117 -4.63 -5.60 10.74
CA TYR A 117 -4.96 -6.80 11.49
C TYR A 117 -6.11 -6.52 12.44
N ARG A 118 -7.08 -7.45 12.50
CA ARG A 118 -8.24 -7.35 13.41
C ARG A 118 -7.95 -7.92 14.79
N ASN A 119 -6.94 -8.78 14.91
CA ASN A 119 -6.60 -9.38 16.19
C ASN A 119 -6.19 -8.29 17.16
N LYS A 120 -6.76 -8.38 18.37
CA LYS A 120 -6.35 -7.49 19.45
C LYS A 120 -4.87 -7.64 19.72
N ASP A 121 -4.17 -6.55 19.86
CA ASP A 121 -2.78 -6.56 20.30
C ASP A 121 -2.76 -6.77 21.81
N ASP A 122 -2.28 -7.92 22.23
CA ASP A 122 -2.21 -8.32 23.63
C ASP A 122 -0.80 -8.22 24.23
N THR A 123 0.13 -7.61 23.47
CA THR A 123 1.45 -7.34 24.01
C THR A 123 1.35 -6.35 25.18
N PRO A 124 2.19 -6.50 26.21
CA PRO A 124 2.17 -5.56 27.32
C PRO A 124 2.41 -4.13 26.88
N PHE A 125 1.81 -3.18 27.59
CA PHE A 125 2.21 -1.79 27.46
C PHE A 125 3.68 -1.65 27.86
N TYR A 126 4.33 -0.58 27.40
CA TYR A 126 5.74 -0.37 27.69
C TYR A 126 6.03 -0.48 29.19
N GLU A 127 7.15 -1.14 29.52
CA GLU A 127 7.66 -1.29 30.88
C GLU A 127 9.17 -1.11 30.83
N PHE A 128 9.62 0.13 30.74
CA PHE A 128 11.05 0.41 30.72
C PHE A 128 11.45 1.60 31.59
#